data_337540a4bb00613e95a4c8de3bff85a8
#
_entry.id   337540a4bb00613e95a4c8de3bff85a8
#
_cell.length_a   1.000
_cell.length_b   1.000
_cell.length_c   1.000
_cell.angle_alpha   90.00
_cell.angle_beta   90.00
_cell.angle_gamma   90.00
#
_symmetry.space_group_name_H-M   'P 1'
#
loop_
_entity.id
_entity.type
_entity.pdbx_description
1 polymer ?
#
loop_
_entity_poly.entity_id
_entity_poly.type
_entity_poly.pdbx_seq_one_letter_code
_entity_poly.pdbx_strand_id
1 'polypeptide(L)'
;MLIRRGIRDGKRLVSAAGVAAFAFVICGLALSRAAVCAETNSPASIDAPSLDTATLDPTPFTGNPELKTRLDAPGKPTIAGERLHGWLLRRFYIAHGYQMVWDGHPEEANRLLRDAVLRAADHGLDPVLFHANTLGEHAPNLSLVERDLLLSDAFLSYADALARGALPIEERMDDEDLTPEPVDIVAVIDAAVAAPDPATVIEALAPVSAEYETMRRAYAEYRATPGGTQGMRNKTVRTPPERAGAAEQRMRQLVVNLERLRWLPRQIPHDRVVVNAAIARLQLFRDDRPVFTTRVVVGETDKQTPEFQSTINDILLNPPWNIPRSIAQKEILPKLVADPGYLASHHMRFRSNGAIQQEAGAYSALGRLKFEMDDRYDVYLHDTPTKSLFQSAARMMSHGCVRVENPRTLAVMLLGQPMEAIDKGIAAGHTSRRALPAPLPVFIVYQTAYVEPDGSIQFRGDPYERDEEIWRYLTRVQQPPVAQDSPSGQRKG
;
A
#
# COMPACT_ATOMS: atom_id res chain seq x y z
N MET A 1 -38.18 35.53 41.61
CA MET A 1 -37.30 36.11 42.65
C MET A 1 -35.89 35.98 42.08
N LEU A 2 -35.47 36.82 41.21
CA LEU A 2 -34.68 38.05 41.36
C LEU A 2 -33.56 37.89 42.39
N ILE A 3 -32.29 37.82 41.92
CA ILE A 3 -31.27 38.87 42.15
C ILE A 3 -30.02 38.52 41.38
N ARG A 4 -29.58 39.42 40.65
CA ARG A 4 -28.51 39.88 39.80
C ARG A 4 -27.12 40.09 40.51
N ARG A 5 -26.10 40.14 39.68
CA ARG A 5 -24.77 40.84 39.75
C ARG A 5 -23.63 40.00 40.33
N GLY A 6 -22.40 40.04 39.77
CA GLY A 6 -21.72 41.10 39.06
C GLY A 6 -20.39 40.67 38.46
N ILE A 7 -19.99 41.45 37.52
CA ILE A 7 -18.79 41.48 36.72
C ILE A 7 -17.54 41.80 37.57
N ARG A 8 -16.38 41.17 37.27
CA ARG A 8 -15.09 41.86 37.38
C ARG A 8 -14.04 41.27 36.46
N ASP A 9 -13.52 42.14 35.62
CA ASP A 9 -12.35 42.03 34.77
C ASP A 9 -11.06 41.70 35.53
N GLY A 10 -10.16 40.98 34.84
CA GLY A 10 -8.80 40.74 35.32
C GLY A 10 -7.87 40.42 34.14
N LYS A 11 -7.40 41.47 33.44
CA LYS A 11 -6.29 41.43 32.48
C LYS A 11 -4.96 41.16 33.23
N ARG A 12 -4.13 40.27 32.76
CA ARG A 12 -2.66 40.28 32.81
C ARG A 12 -2.13 39.46 31.64
N LEU A 13 -1.60 40.07 30.59
CA LEU A 13 -0.21 40.34 30.25
C LEU A 13 0.75 39.15 30.31
N VAL A 14 0.99 38.60 29.13
CA VAL A 14 2.22 38.46 28.30
C VAL A 14 3.44 37.84 28.99
N SER A 15 3.89 36.73 28.45
CA SER A 15 5.34 36.50 28.24
C SER A 15 5.52 35.64 27.01
N ALA A 16 6.19 36.20 26.02
CA ALA A 16 6.66 35.57 24.79
C ALA A 16 8.08 35.06 25.03
N ALA A 17 8.36 33.84 24.62
CA ALA A 17 9.67 33.29 24.29
C ALA A 17 9.39 31.98 23.54
N GLY A 18 9.79 31.73 22.37
CA GLY A 18 10.98 31.88 21.62
C GLY A 18 10.90 30.76 20.61
N VAL A 19 10.35 31.02 19.38
CA VAL A 19 10.35 30.06 18.27
C VAL A 19 11.65 30.27 17.50
N ALA A 20 12.55 29.29 17.55
CA ALA A 20 13.73 29.25 16.68
C ALA A 20 13.32 28.65 15.34
N ALA A 21 13.21 29.47 14.31
CA ALA A 21 13.01 29.04 12.93
C ALA A 21 14.37 28.67 12.33
N PHE A 22 14.50 27.40 11.89
CA PHE A 22 15.59 26.99 11.01
C PHE A 22 15.17 27.26 9.57
N ALA A 23 15.76 28.28 8.96
CA ALA A 23 15.61 28.58 7.54
C ALA A 23 16.61 27.74 6.74
N PHE A 24 16.10 26.86 5.88
CA PHE A 24 16.89 26.24 4.81
C PHE A 24 17.01 27.20 3.64
N VAL A 25 18.24 27.60 3.33
CA VAL A 25 18.58 28.37 2.13
C VAL A 25 18.65 27.38 0.95
N ILE A 26 17.69 27.47 0.04
CA ILE A 26 17.78 26.83 -1.27
C ILE A 26 18.36 27.83 -2.25
N CYS A 27 19.61 27.58 -2.68
CA CYS A 27 20.29 28.35 -3.73
C CYS A 27 19.78 27.88 -5.10
N GLY A 28 18.86 28.61 -5.72
CA GLY A 28 18.36 28.38 -7.07
C GLY A 28 19.33 28.95 -8.10
N LEU A 29 19.89 28.10 -8.94
CA LEU A 29 20.60 28.48 -10.17
C LEU A 29 19.60 28.53 -11.34
N ALA A 30 19.25 29.74 -11.75
CA ALA A 30 18.50 30.02 -12.97
C ALA A 30 19.44 29.92 -14.17
N LEU A 31 19.16 29.00 -15.09
CA LEU A 31 19.79 28.93 -16.42
C LEU A 31 18.93 29.70 -17.43
N SER A 32 19.39 30.91 -17.80
CA SER A 32 18.85 31.67 -18.92
C SER A 32 19.33 31.07 -20.24
N ARG A 33 18.38 30.72 -21.14
CA ARG A 33 18.64 30.41 -22.54
C ARG A 33 18.79 31.72 -23.33
N ALA A 34 19.97 31.97 -23.86
CA ALA A 34 20.17 32.92 -24.96
C ALA A 34 20.38 32.14 -26.27
N ALA A 35 19.55 32.43 -27.28
CA ALA A 35 19.73 31.96 -28.64
C ALA A 35 20.75 32.88 -29.32
N VAL A 36 21.78 32.30 -29.95
CA VAL A 36 22.66 33.02 -30.89
C VAL A 36 22.77 32.25 -32.17
N CYS A 37 22.58 33.00 -33.28
CA CYS A 37 22.63 32.58 -34.64
C CYS A 37 23.99 32.01 -35.06
N ALA A 38 23.93 31.11 -36.04
CA ALA A 38 25.05 30.50 -36.73
C ALA A 38 25.80 31.50 -37.63
N GLU A 39 27.12 31.52 -37.52
CA GLU A 39 28.01 31.89 -38.64
C GLU A 39 29.06 30.82 -38.81
N THR A 40 29.16 30.40 -40.07
CA THR A 40 30.10 29.42 -40.58
C THR A 40 31.48 30.01 -40.78
N ASN A 41 32.52 29.40 -40.16
CA ASN A 41 33.89 29.46 -40.67
C ASN A 41 34.64 28.17 -40.35
N SER A 42 35.24 27.57 -41.37
CA SER A 42 36.02 26.33 -41.35
C SER A 42 37.52 26.62 -41.06
N PRO A 43 38.41 25.63 -40.93
CA PRO A 43 39.03 25.34 -39.66
C PRO A 43 40.52 25.72 -39.61
N ALA A 44 40.97 26.13 -38.47
CA ALA A 44 42.41 26.12 -38.14
C ALA A 44 42.65 24.95 -37.16
N SER A 45 43.50 24.04 -37.54
CA SER A 45 44.01 22.95 -36.71
C SER A 45 44.71 23.52 -35.47
N ILE A 46 44.16 23.27 -34.31
CA ILE A 46 44.84 23.48 -33.07
C ILE A 46 45.10 22.09 -32.47
N ASP A 47 46.39 21.76 -32.29
CA ASP A 47 46.84 20.55 -31.59
C ASP A 47 46.18 20.48 -30.20
N ALA A 48 45.41 19.45 -30.00
CA ALA A 48 44.86 19.15 -28.69
C ALA A 48 46.00 18.74 -27.74
N PRO A 49 46.12 19.36 -26.53
CA PRO A 49 47.03 18.84 -25.54
C PRO A 49 46.63 17.41 -25.20
N SER A 50 47.58 16.47 -25.28
CA SER A 50 47.44 15.11 -24.80
C SER A 50 47.00 15.18 -23.34
N LEU A 51 45.76 14.80 -23.07
CA LEU A 51 45.33 14.46 -21.71
C LEU A 51 46.19 13.28 -21.29
N ASP A 52 47.19 13.54 -20.46
CA ASP A 52 47.82 12.52 -19.65
C ASP A 52 46.66 11.80 -18.92
N THR A 53 46.35 10.58 -19.38
CA THR A 53 45.61 9.63 -18.59
C THR A 53 46.50 9.28 -17.42
N ALA A 54 46.48 10.16 -16.38
CA ALA A 54 46.91 9.75 -15.06
C ALA A 54 46.02 8.54 -14.74
N THR A 55 46.59 7.35 -14.85
CA THR A 55 46.07 6.13 -14.28
C THR A 55 45.88 6.43 -12.82
N LEU A 56 44.63 6.77 -12.43
CA LEU A 56 44.24 6.75 -11.05
C LEU A 56 44.47 5.30 -10.61
N ASP A 57 45.55 5.07 -9.87
CA ASP A 57 45.76 3.80 -9.20
C ASP A 57 44.47 3.45 -8.48
N PRO A 58 43.83 2.32 -8.78
CA PRO A 58 42.62 1.96 -8.09
C PRO A 58 42.95 1.91 -6.61
N THR A 59 42.26 2.73 -5.82
CA THR A 59 42.35 2.66 -4.35
C THR A 59 42.23 1.19 -3.95
N PRO A 60 43.21 0.61 -3.23
CA PRO A 60 43.18 -0.79 -2.92
C PRO A 60 41.89 -1.13 -2.18
N PHE A 61 41.19 -2.19 -2.59
CA PHE A 61 40.01 -2.69 -1.93
C PHE A 61 40.36 -3.03 -0.47
N THR A 62 39.70 -2.33 0.48
CA THR A 62 39.94 -2.49 1.92
C THR A 62 38.84 -3.30 2.63
N GLY A 63 37.79 -3.68 1.91
CA GLY A 63 36.67 -4.43 2.44
C GLY A 63 37.01 -5.92 2.70
N ASN A 64 36.06 -6.65 3.27
CA ASN A 64 36.15 -8.09 3.46
C ASN A 64 35.94 -8.82 2.12
N PRO A 65 36.95 -9.56 1.60
CA PRO A 65 36.89 -10.22 0.30
C PRO A 65 35.90 -11.40 0.27
N GLU A 66 35.69 -12.12 1.38
CA GLU A 66 34.71 -13.19 1.47
C GLU A 66 33.30 -12.65 1.37
N LEU A 67 33.01 -11.58 2.11
CA LEU A 67 31.72 -10.91 2.10
C LEU A 67 31.38 -10.41 0.69
N LYS A 68 32.32 -9.74 0.03
CA LYS A 68 32.17 -9.30 -1.36
C LYS A 68 31.89 -10.47 -2.30
N THR A 69 32.65 -11.54 -2.20
CA THR A 69 32.50 -12.73 -3.06
C THR A 69 31.13 -13.36 -2.88
N ARG A 70 30.63 -13.49 -1.65
CA ARG A 70 29.28 -14.04 -1.37
C ARG A 70 28.17 -13.18 -1.93
N LEU A 71 28.29 -11.85 -1.87
CA LEU A 71 27.29 -10.92 -2.36
C LEU A 71 27.32 -10.77 -3.89
N ASP A 72 28.48 -10.88 -4.53
CA ASP A 72 28.63 -10.81 -5.98
C ASP A 72 28.23 -12.13 -6.68
N ALA A 73 28.13 -13.23 -5.94
CA ALA A 73 27.71 -14.51 -6.48
C ALA A 73 26.30 -14.41 -7.11
N PRO A 74 26.06 -15.07 -8.26
CA PRO A 74 24.75 -15.07 -8.89
C PRO A 74 23.70 -15.76 -8.01
N GLY A 75 22.48 -15.21 -8.00
CA GLY A 75 21.36 -15.72 -7.23
C GLY A 75 21.13 -15.02 -5.89
N LYS A 76 20.27 -15.63 -5.07
CA LYS A 76 20.00 -15.14 -3.71
C LYS A 76 21.01 -15.81 -2.75
N PRO A 77 21.75 -15.05 -1.94
CA PRO A 77 22.64 -15.63 -0.94
C PRO A 77 21.84 -16.54 0.01
N THR A 78 22.46 -17.66 0.42
CA THR A 78 21.85 -18.61 1.36
C THR A 78 22.83 -18.89 2.50
N ILE A 79 22.37 -18.78 3.74
CA ILE A 79 23.15 -19.06 4.96
C ILE A 79 22.33 -19.97 5.86
N ALA A 80 22.92 -21.07 6.33
CA ALA A 80 22.27 -22.04 7.20
C ALA A 80 20.90 -22.53 6.68
N GLY A 81 20.71 -22.60 5.37
CA GLY A 81 19.45 -22.98 4.72
C GLY A 81 18.46 -21.82 4.51
N GLU A 82 18.71 -20.65 5.05
CA GLU A 82 17.86 -19.47 4.89
C GLU A 82 18.26 -18.63 3.69
N ARG A 83 17.28 -18.16 2.92
CA ARG A 83 17.50 -17.29 1.75
C ARG A 83 17.47 -15.83 2.19
N LEU A 84 18.46 -15.05 1.77
CA LEU A 84 18.63 -13.66 2.13
C LEU A 84 18.12 -12.72 1.02
N HIS A 85 17.81 -11.47 1.41
CA HIS A 85 17.36 -10.39 0.51
C HIS A 85 18.56 -9.75 -0.22
N GLY A 86 19.14 -10.46 -1.15
CA GLY A 86 20.44 -10.16 -1.77
C GLY A 86 20.58 -8.73 -2.32
N TRP A 87 19.50 -8.09 -2.83
CA TRP A 87 19.56 -6.72 -3.33
C TRP A 87 19.70 -5.67 -2.20
N LEU A 88 19.00 -5.85 -1.07
CA LEU A 88 19.13 -4.99 0.11
C LEU A 88 20.54 -5.12 0.70
N LEU A 89 21.02 -6.35 0.87
CA LEU A 89 22.37 -6.63 1.37
C LEU A 89 23.46 -6.03 0.47
N ARG A 90 23.36 -6.20 -0.85
CA ARG A 90 24.33 -5.60 -1.78
C ARG A 90 24.36 -4.08 -1.63
N ARG A 91 23.19 -3.41 -1.61
CA ARG A 91 23.09 -1.97 -1.43
C ARG A 91 23.73 -1.54 -0.11
N PHE A 92 23.41 -2.22 0.97
CA PHE A 92 23.94 -1.96 2.30
C PHE A 92 25.47 -2.09 2.35
N TYR A 93 26.01 -3.22 1.92
CA TYR A 93 27.46 -3.45 1.98
C TYR A 93 28.27 -2.65 0.94
N ILE A 94 27.69 -2.26 -0.17
CA ILE A 94 28.33 -1.29 -1.08
C ILE A 94 28.50 0.04 -0.36
N ALA A 95 27.47 0.54 0.33
CA ALA A 95 27.55 1.77 1.11
C ALA A 95 28.61 1.70 2.23
N HIS A 96 28.84 0.52 2.79
CA HIS A 96 29.84 0.28 3.85
C HIS A 96 31.20 -0.20 3.31
N GLY A 97 31.49 -0.09 2.01
CA GLY A 97 32.74 -0.51 1.41
C GLY A 97 33.07 -1.98 1.63
N TYR A 98 32.05 -2.83 1.78
CA TYR A 98 32.16 -4.26 2.14
C TYR A 98 32.88 -4.53 3.46
N GLN A 99 32.84 -3.59 4.40
CA GLN A 99 33.29 -3.84 5.77
C GLN A 99 32.23 -4.63 6.53
N MET A 100 32.65 -5.45 7.48
CA MET A 100 31.73 -6.07 8.42
C MET A 100 31.16 -4.99 9.36
N VAL A 101 29.85 -4.95 9.50
CA VAL A 101 29.17 -3.90 10.26
C VAL A 101 28.99 -4.30 11.72
N TRP A 102 28.82 -5.57 12.00
CA TRP A 102 28.54 -6.08 13.34
C TRP A 102 29.78 -6.61 14.07
N ASP A 103 30.91 -6.68 13.39
CA ASP A 103 32.20 -7.05 14.00
C ASP A 103 32.72 -5.85 14.82
N GLY A 104 32.96 -6.08 16.10
CA GLY A 104 33.35 -5.02 17.04
C GLY A 104 32.21 -4.23 17.68
N HIS A 105 30.95 -4.46 17.32
CA HIS A 105 29.83 -3.94 18.10
C HIS A 105 29.65 -4.72 19.40
N PRO A 106 29.42 -4.05 20.53
CA PRO A 106 29.18 -4.71 21.82
C PRO A 106 28.08 -5.75 21.71
N GLU A 107 28.22 -6.88 22.38
CA GLU A 107 27.14 -7.92 22.47
C GLU A 107 25.79 -7.32 22.86
N GLU A 108 25.82 -6.25 23.65
CA GLU A 108 24.63 -5.50 24.05
C GLU A 108 23.91 -4.86 22.85
N ALA A 109 24.61 -4.23 21.89
CA ALA A 109 24.00 -3.67 20.69
C ALA A 109 23.38 -4.79 19.81
N ASN A 110 24.11 -5.92 19.65
CA ASN A 110 23.59 -7.08 18.95
C ASN A 110 22.36 -7.68 19.63
N ARG A 111 22.33 -7.67 20.95
CA ARG A 111 21.16 -8.10 21.74
C ARG A 111 19.96 -7.18 21.53
N LEU A 112 20.15 -5.86 21.62
CA LEU A 112 19.10 -4.87 21.41
C LEU A 112 18.49 -4.97 20.01
N LEU A 113 19.33 -5.22 19.00
CA LEU A 113 18.86 -5.39 17.63
C LEU A 113 18.08 -6.70 17.44
N ARG A 114 18.54 -7.82 18.04
CA ARG A 114 17.75 -9.07 18.03
C ARG A 114 16.42 -8.89 18.75
N ASP A 115 16.42 -8.18 19.89
CA ASP A 115 15.18 -7.87 20.63
C ASP A 115 14.21 -7.04 19.76
N ALA A 116 14.73 -6.13 18.92
CA ALA A 116 13.92 -5.40 17.95
C ALA A 116 13.24 -6.33 16.94
N VAL A 117 13.99 -7.29 16.36
CA VAL A 117 13.42 -8.30 15.44
C VAL A 117 12.35 -9.16 16.12
N LEU A 118 12.55 -9.52 17.40
CA LEU A 118 11.55 -10.29 18.15
C LEU A 118 10.24 -9.51 18.36
N ARG A 119 10.28 -8.17 18.37
CA ARG A 119 9.08 -7.32 18.41
C ARG A 119 8.28 -7.33 17.12
N ALA A 120 8.81 -7.88 16.02
CA ALA A 120 8.04 -8.08 14.79
C ALA A 120 6.70 -8.77 15.05
N ALA A 121 6.67 -9.66 16.05
CA ALA A 121 5.46 -10.34 16.49
C ALA A 121 4.36 -9.37 16.98
N ASP A 122 4.70 -8.19 17.49
CA ASP A 122 3.72 -7.19 17.93
C ASP A 122 3.05 -6.46 16.76
N HIS A 123 3.65 -6.57 15.57
CA HIS A 123 3.13 -6.06 14.31
C HIS A 123 2.43 -7.12 13.45
N GLY A 124 2.20 -8.32 13.98
CA GLY A 124 1.62 -9.43 13.22
C GLY A 124 2.60 -10.08 12.22
N LEU A 125 3.90 -9.82 12.38
CA LEU A 125 4.96 -10.44 11.58
C LEU A 125 5.64 -11.53 12.41
N ASP A 126 5.78 -12.74 11.85
CA ASP A 126 6.50 -13.81 12.54
C ASP A 126 8.01 -13.48 12.54
N PRO A 127 8.68 -13.38 13.71
CA PRO A 127 10.12 -13.15 13.78
C PRO A 127 10.97 -14.16 12.99
N VAL A 128 10.42 -15.34 12.72
CA VAL A 128 11.07 -16.37 11.88
C VAL A 128 11.30 -15.88 10.44
N LEU A 129 10.47 -14.98 9.94
CA LEU A 129 10.67 -14.32 8.62
C LEU A 129 11.98 -13.53 8.58
N PHE A 130 12.51 -13.15 9.73
CA PHE A 130 13.71 -12.33 9.92
C PHE A 130 14.81 -13.12 10.64
N HIS A 131 14.92 -14.41 10.36
CA HIS A 131 15.99 -15.30 10.85
C HIS A 131 16.08 -15.46 12.37
N ALA A 132 15.00 -15.16 13.12
CA ALA A 132 15.04 -15.20 14.59
C ALA A 132 15.45 -16.56 15.16
N ASN A 133 15.10 -17.68 14.51
CA ASN A 133 15.49 -19.03 14.96
C ASN A 133 17.00 -19.26 14.78
N THR A 134 17.55 -18.83 13.64
CA THR A 134 18.97 -19.02 13.32
C THR A 134 19.88 -18.05 14.09
N LEU A 135 19.35 -16.87 14.44
CA LEU A 135 20.01 -15.87 15.28
C LEU A 135 19.87 -16.13 16.79
N GLY A 136 19.04 -17.09 17.18
CA GLY A 136 18.76 -17.42 18.59
C GLY A 136 19.93 -18.10 19.32
N GLU A 137 19.70 -18.52 20.58
CA GLU A 137 20.73 -19.13 21.46
C GLU A 137 21.32 -20.44 20.90
N HIS A 138 20.60 -21.11 20.01
CA HIS A 138 21.01 -22.36 19.39
C HIS A 138 21.49 -22.14 17.95
N ALA A 139 21.98 -20.93 17.63
CA ALA A 139 22.52 -20.62 16.33
C ALA A 139 23.58 -21.69 15.90
N PRO A 140 23.52 -22.20 14.67
CA PRO A 140 24.56 -23.06 14.13
C PRO A 140 25.91 -22.33 14.20
N ASN A 141 27.01 -23.09 14.13
CA ASN A 141 28.36 -22.51 14.08
C ASN A 141 28.52 -21.70 12.79
N LEU A 142 28.11 -20.47 12.81
CA LEU A 142 28.25 -19.49 11.72
C LEU A 142 29.64 -18.86 11.78
N SER A 143 30.26 -18.68 10.62
CA SER A 143 31.43 -17.82 10.51
C SER A 143 31.08 -16.37 10.85
N LEU A 144 32.07 -15.52 11.12
CA LEU A 144 31.84 -14.11 11.39
C LEU A 144 31.11 -13.43 10.22
N VAL A 145 31.50 -13.74 8.98
CA VAL A 145 30.86 -13.21 7.76
C VAL A 145 29.41 -13.69 7.61
N GLU A 146 29.14 -14.96 7.89
CA GLU A 146 27.78 -15.49 7.84
C GLU A 146 26.86 -14.84 8.88
N ARG A 147 27.39 -14.63 10.09
CA ARG A 147 26.66 -13.95 11.15
C ARG A 147 26.37 -12.50 10.79
N ASP A 148 27.36 -11.78 10.24
CA ASP A 148 27.25 -10.39 9.83
C ASP A 148 26.18 -10.21 8.73
N LEU A 149 26.22 -11.08 7.71
CA LEU A 149 25.22 -11.11 6.64
C LEU A 149 23.81 -11.42 7.15
N LEU A 150 23.68 -12.40 8.05
CA LEU A 150 22.38 -12.82 8.57
C LEU A 150 21.74 -11.74 9.47
N LEU A 151 22.55 -11.08 10.31
CA LEU A 151 22.09 -9.95 11.13
C LEU A 151 21.67 -8.77 10.23
N SER A 152 22.48 -8.42 9.24
CA SER A 152 22.15 -7.35 8.31
C SER A 152 20.84 -7.63 7.58
N ASP A 153 20.67 -8.86 7.08
CA ASP A 153 19.43 -9.24 6.39
C ASP A 153 18.21 -9.19 7.30
N ALA A 154 18.36 -9.65 8.54
CA ALA A 154 17.26 -9.61 9.52
C ALA A 154 16.76 -8.20 9.77
N PHE A 155 17.66 -7.24 9.97
CA PHE A 155 17.28 -5.87 10.26
C PHE A 155 16.80 -5.11 9.03
N LEU A 156 17.46 -5.27 7.90
CA LEU A 156 17.03 -4.66 6.63
C LEU A 156 15.66 -5.16 6.20
N SER A 157 15.42 -6.47 6.26
CA SER A 157 14.14 -7.06 5.85
C SER A 157 13.02 -6.75 6.83
N TYR A 158 13.29 -6.70 8.14
CA TYR A 158 12.30 -6.28 9.13
C TYR A 158 11.91 -4.80 8.97
N ALA A 159 12.91 -3.93 8.80
CA ALA A 159 12.67 -2.51 8.54
C ALA A 159 11.85 -2.31 7.25
N ASP A 160 12.20 -3.02 6.18
CA ASP A 160 11.46 -2.99 4.92
C ASP A 160 10.02 -3.49 5.07
N ALA A 161 9.82 -4.59 5.80
CA ALA A 161 8.49 -5.13 6.09
C ALA A 161 7.61 -4.16 6.90
N LEU A 162 8.16 -3.42 7.86
CA LEU A 162 7.42 -2.39 8.58
C LEU A 162 7.06 -1.20 7.70
N ALA A 163 7.97 -0.79 6.81
CA ALA A 163 7.79 0.37 5.95
C ALA A 163 6.81 0.12 4.80
N ARG A 164 6.76 -1.10 4.23
CA ARG A 164 6.10 -1.38 2.96
C ARG A 164 5.29 -2.67 2.92
N GLY A 165 5.26 -3.43 4.01
CA GLY A 165 4.71 -4.78 4.06
C GLY A 165 5.77 -5.85 3.79
N ALA A 166 5.53 -7.03 4.36
CA ALA A 166 6.42 -8.18 4.20
C ALA A 166 6.21 -8.90 2.86
N LEU A 167 4.99 -8.85 2.29
CA LEU A 167 4.68 -9.41 0.98
C LEU A 167 5.17 -8.46 -0.12
N PRO A 168 6.23 -8.84 -0.88
CA PRO A 168 6.74 -8.00 -1.97
C PRO A 168 5.68 -7.73 -3.03
N ILE A 169 5.73 -6.54 -3.64
CA ILE A 169 4.74 -6.13 -4.65
C ILE A 169 4.71 -7.10 -5.85
N GLU A 170 5.85 -7.69 -6.20
CA GLU A 170 5.99 -8.64 -7.30
C GLU A 170 5.36 -10.01 -7.01
N GLU A 171 5.04 -10.28 -5.73
CA GLU A 171 4.39 -11.50 -5.27
C GLU A 171 2.92 -11.27 -4.91
N ARG A 172 2.40 -10.02 -5.03
CA ARG A 172 0.98 -9.69 -4.85
C ARG A 172 0.19 -9.98 -6.13
N MET A 173 -1.13 -10.06 -6.01
CA MET A 173 -1.98 -10.16 -7.20
C MET A 173 -1.79 -8.91 -8.09
N ASP A 174 -1.94 -9.07 -9.41
CA ASP A 174 -1.76 -7.97 -10.39
C ASP A 174 -2.67 -6.76 -10.14
N ASP A 175 -3.74 -6.94 -9.39
CA ASP A 175 -4.71 -5.92 -9.02
C ASP A 175 -4.59 -5.42 -7.57
N GLU A 176 -3.52 -5.79 -6.86
CA GLU A 176 -3.12 -5.28 -5.54
C GLU A 176 -1.94 -4.31 -5.68
N ASP A 177 -2.23 -3.06 -6.05
CA ASP A 177 -1.27 -2.04 -6.49
C ASP A 177 -1.12 -0.87 -5.50
N LEU A 178 -1.42 -1.10 -4.24
CA LEU A 178 -1.14 -0.13 -3.19
C LEU A 178 0.34 -0.18 -2.84
N THR A 179 1.02 0.96 -2.99
CA THR A 179 2.47 1.05 -2.74
C THR A 179 2.77 2.34 -1.97
N PRO A 180 3.32 2.24 -0.75
CA PRO A 180 3.75 3.41 0.01
C PRO A 180 4.97 4.08 -0.64
N GLU A 181 5.27 5.30 -0.20
CA GLU A 181 6.46 6.02 -0.64
C GLU A 181 7.74 5.24 -0.33
N PRO A 182 8.74 5.30 -1.23
CA PRO A 182 10.02 4.66 -1.01
C PRO A 182 10.72 5.19 0.25
N VAL A 183 11.28 4.29 1.05
CA VAL A 183 12.09 4.62 2.23
C VAL A 183 13.53 4.14 1.98
N ASP A 184 14.51 4.96 2.38
CA ASP A 184 15.90 4.53 2.38
C ASP A 184 16.19 3.66 3.60
N ILE A 185 15.92 2.37 3.45
CA ILE A 185 16.09 1.38 4.52
C ILE A 185 17.54 1.31 5.01
N VAL A 186 18.52 1.48 4.13
CA VAL A 186 19.95 1.49 4.51
C VAL A 186 20.23 2.63 5.48
N ALA A 187 19.82 3.84 5.15
CA ALA A 187 19.99 4.99 6.03
C ALA A 187 19.26 4.85 7.39
N VAL A 188 18.10 4.17 7.38
CA VAL A 188 17.37 3.88 8.63
C VAL A 188 18.14 2.89 9.51
N ILE A 189 18.72 1.84 8.93
CA ILE A 189 19.53 0.87 9.70
C ILE A 189 20.80 1.53 10.23
N ASP A 190 21.47 2.39 9.45
CA ASP A 190 22.63 3.15 9.92
C ASP A 190 22.27 4.03 11.13
N ALA A 191 21.13 4.71 11.06
CA ALA A 191 20.63 5.50 12.17
C ALA A 191 20.26 4.63 13.39
N ALA A 192 19.69 3.45 13.18
CA ALA A 192 19.36 2.52 14.25
C ALA A 192 20.61 1.99 14.95
N VAL A 193 21.65 1.61 14.21
CA VAL A 193 22.95 1.16 14.77
C VAL A 193 23.57 2.24 15.65
N ALA A 194 23.46 3.52 15.25
CA ALA A 194 24.00 4.65 16.01
C ALA A 194 23.14 5.08 17.20
N ALA A 195 21.91 4.60 17.31
CA ALA A 195 20.95 5.04 18.32
C ALA A 195 21.13 4.27 19.66
N PRO A 196 20.83 4.90 20.81
CA PRO A 196 20.78 4.22 22.10
C PRO A 196 19.70 3.14 22.17
N ASP A 197 18.61 3.29 21.42
CA ASP A 197 17.52 2.31 21.27
C ASP A 197 17.23 2.07 19.78
N PRO A 198 17.90 1.10 19.17
CA PRO A 198 17.72 0.74 17.77
C PRO A 198 16.27 0.33 17.43
N ALA A 199 15.58 -0.30 18.37
CA ALA A 199 14.22 -0.78 18.16
C ALA A 199 13.26 0.39 17.86
N THR A 200 13.35 1.47 18.62
CA THR A 200 12.50 2.66 18.41
C THR A 200 12.71 3.27 17.02
N VAL A 201 13.93 3.28 16.50
CA VAL A 201 14.22 3.79 15.15
C VAL A 201 13.56 2.92 14.07
N ILE A 202 13.64 1.60 14.22
CA ILE A 202 13.03 0.65 13.26
C ILE A 202 11.51 0.67 13.37
N GLU A 203 10.95 0.63 14.59
CA GLU A 203 9.51 0.67 14.83
C GLU A 203 8.85 1.96 14.34
N ALA A 204 9.60 3.07 14.29
CA ALA A 204 9.14 4.31 13.70
C ALA A 204 8.79 4.18 12.19
N LEU A 205 9.15 3.11 11.52
CA LEU A 205 8.76 2.81 10.13
C LEU A 205 7.33 2.29 10.01
N ALA A 206 6.73 1.77 11.07
CA ALA A 206 5.36 1.28 11.05
C ALA A 206 4.36 2.41 10.71
N PRO A 207 3.19 2.09 10.12
CA PRO A 207 2.13 3.07 9.90
C PRO A 207 1.72 3.77 11.19
N VAL A 208 1.54 5.10 11.12
CA VAL A 208 1.17 5.93 12.29
C VAL A 208 -0.35 6.14 12.42
N SER A 209 -1.15 5.46 11.61
CA SER A 209 -2.61 5.60 11.65
C SER A 209 -3.21 5.01 12.92
N ALA A 210 -4.27 5.66 13.44
CA ALA A 210 -5.02 5.14 14.59
C ALA A 210 -5.63 3.76 14.32
N GLU A 211 -5.94 3.45 13.07
CA GLU A 211 -6.46 2.15 12.65
C GLU A 211 -5.40 1.05 12.84
N TYR A 212 -4.17 1.29 12.36
CA TYR A 212 -3.07 0.34 12.54
C TYR A 212 -2.78 0.06 14.02
N GLU A 213 -2.69 1.11 14.82
CA GLU A 213 -2.42 0.98 16.26
C GLU A 213 -3.56 0.24 17.00
N THR A 214 -4.81 0.49 16.61
CA THR A 214 -5.97 -0.19 17.19
C THR A 214 -5.97 -1.69 16.85
N MET A 215 -5.68 -2.03 15.58
CA MET A 215 -5.57 -3.43 15.16
C MET A 215 -4.38 -4.14 15.82
N ARG A 216 -3.24 -3.46 15.98
CA ARG A 216 -2.06 -3.99 16.65
C ARG A 216 -2.35 -4.34 18.12
N ARG A 217 -3.03 -3.44 18.84
CA ARG A 217 -3.46 -3.71 20.23
C ARG A 217 -4.42 -4.89 20.31
N ALA A 218 -5.41 -4.95 19.47
CA ALA A 218 -6.35 -6.08 19.43
C ALA A 218 -5.63 -7.39 19.10
N TYR A 219 -4.68 -7.38 18.19
CA TYR A 219 -3.87 -8.55 17.88
C TYR A 219 -3.07 -9.02 19.10
N ALA A 220 -2.46 -8.11 19.86
CA ALA A 220 -1.77 -8.43 21.10
C ALA A 220 -2.71 -9.06 22.14
N GLU A 221 -3.95 -8.57 22.28
CA GLU A 221 -4.97 -9.13 23.16
C GLU A 221 -5.36 -10.56 22.75
N TYR A 222 -5.57 -10.81 21.42
CA TYR A 222 -5.84 -12.16 20.92
C TYR A 222 -4.68 -13.13 21.19
N ARG A 223 -3.44 -12.68 21.03
CA ARG A 223 -2.25 -13.49 21.35
C ARG A 223 -2.15 -13.85 22.83
N ALA A 224 -2.53 -12.95 23.72
CA ALA A 224 -2.46 -13.16 25.18
C ALA A 224 -3.59 -14.09 25.70
N THR A 225 -4.66 -14.28 24.92
CA THR A 225 -5.81 -15.09 25.35
C THR A 225 -5.45 -16.59 25.34
N PRO A 226 -5.82 -17.39 26.38
CA PRO A 226 -5.64 -18.83 26.37
C PRO A 226 -6.41 -19.45 25.17
N GLY A 227 -5.69 -19.96 24.18
CA GLY A 227 -6.24 -20.41 22.90
C GLY A 227 -5.77 -19.57 21.70
N GLY A 228 -5.08 -18.45 21.95
CA GLY A 228 -4.26 -17.76 20.93
C GLY A 228 -3.01 -18.57 20.56
N THR A 229 -2.13 -18.00 19.74
CA THR A 229 -0.96 -18.71 19.15
C THR A 229 -0.07 -19.45 20.19
N GLN A 230 -0.01 -18.99 21.43
CA GLN A 230 0.69 -19.71 22.50
C GLN A 230 -0.11 -20.94 23.02
N GLY A 231 -1.43 -20.95 22.90
CA GLY A 231 -2.27 -22.11 23.26
C GLY A 231 -2.11 -23.29 22.30
N MET A 232 -1.66 -23.06 21.06
CA MET A 232 -1.35 -24.14 20.11
C MET A 232 -0.12 -24.96 20.51
N ARG A 233 0.82 -24.39 21.26
CA ARG A 233 1.99 -25.12 21.79
C ARG A 233 1.70 -25.90 23.07
N ASN A 234 0.71 -25.49 23.87
CA ASN A 234 0.35 -26.15 25.14
C ASN A 234 -1.02 -26.82 25.02
N LYS A 235 -1.04 -28.14 24.80
CA LYS A 235 -2.24 -29.01 24.69
C LYS A 235 -3.12 -29.10 25.94
N THR A 236 -3.01 -28.23 26.94
CA THR A 236 -3.63 -28.39 28.25
C THR A 236 -4.86 -27.53 28.54
N VAL A 237 -5.24 -26.58 27.68
CA VAL A 237 -6.45 -25.77 27.89
C VAL A 237 -7.54 -26.18 26.91
N ARG A 238 -8.59 -26.84 27.39
CA ARG A 238 -9.79 -27.22 26.63
C ARG A 238 -10.69 -26.00 26.39
N THR A 239 -10.40 -25.20 25.36
CA THR A 239 -11.36 -24.25 24.80
C THR A 239 -12.31 -25.00 23.86
N PRO A 240 -13.64 -24.72 23.86
CA PRO A 240 -14.54 -25.35 22.90
C PRO A 240 -14.08 -25.12 21.48
N PRO A 241 -14.03 -26.14 20.60
CA PRO A 241 -13.42 -26.04 19.27
C PRO A 241 -14.04 -24.95 18.38
N GLU A 242 -15.32 -24.66 18.50
CA GLU A 242 -16.00 -23.61 17.73
C GLU A 242 -15.54 -22.19 18.11
N ARG A 243 -15.31 -21.92 19.41
CA ARG A 243 -14.79 -20.62 19.86
C ARG A 243 -13.30 -20.45 19.58
N ALA A 244 -12.54 -21.54 19.63
CA ALA A 244 -11.13 -21.52 19.26
C ALA A 244 -10.95 -21.23 17.78
N GLY A 245 -11.73 -21.86 16.89
CA GLY A 245 -11.69 -21.60 15.45
C GLY A 245 -12.08 -20.16 15.08
N ALA A 246 -13.10 -19.60 15.74
CA ALA A 246 -13.48 -18.20 15.51
C ALA A 246 -12.41 -17.20 15.97
N ALA A 247 -11.75 -17.46 17.11
CA ALA A 247 -10.68 -16.60 17.61
C ALA A 247 -9.45 -16.66 16.70
N GLU A 248 -9.08 -17.85 16.23
CA GLU A 248 -7.99 -18.06 15.28
C GLU A 248 -8.24 -17.35 13.95
N GLN A 249 -9.46 -17.47 13.41
CA GLN A 249 -9.84 -16.77 12.17
C GLN A 249 -9.74 -15.25 12.32
N ARG A 250 -10.21 -14.67 13.44
CA ARG A 250 -10.11 -13.23 13.69
C ARG A 250 -8.66 -12.77 13.83
N MET A 251 -7.85 -13.54 14.57
CA MET A 251 -6.41 -13.28 14.68
C MET A 251 -5.74 -13.27 13.30
N ARG A 252 -6.04 -14.25 12.46
CA ARG A 252 -5.57 -14.32 11.08
C ARG A 252 -5.99 -13.09 10.27
N GLN A 253 -7.26 -12.68 10.36
CA GLN A 253 -7.75 -11.47 9.69
C GLN A 253 -7.02 -10.21 10.18
N LEU A 254 -6.72 -10.09 11.49
CA LEU A 254 -5.93 -8.97 12.01
C LEU A 254 -4.53 -8.94 11.40
N VAL A 255 -3.83 -10.07 11.35
CA VAL A 255 -2.48 -10.16 10.76
C VAL A 255 -2.49 -9.75 9.29
N VAL A 256 -3.43 -10.28 8.50
CA VAL A 256 -3.55 -9.97 7.07
C VAL A 256 -3.89 -8.49 6.85
N ASN A 257 -4.76 -7.90 7.66
CA ASN A 257 -5.12 -6.49 7.51
C ASN A 257 -4.06 -5.54 8.07
N LEU A 258 -3.27 -5.94 9.07
CA LEU A 258 -2.05 -5.22 9.46
C LEU A 258 -1.04 -5.18 8.30
N GLU A 259 -0.92 -6.27 7.54
CA GLU A 259 -0.09 -6.30 6.33
C GLU A 259 -0.61 -5.31 5.27
N ARG A 260 -1.90 -5.34 4.93
CA ARG A 260 -2.52 -4.40 3.98
C ARG A 260 -2.40 -2.94 4.38
N LEU A 261 -2.46 -2.64 5.68
CA LEU A 261 -2.27 -1.27 6.16
C LEU A 261 -0.85 -0.75 5.94
N ARG A 262 0.16 -1.63 5.85
CA ARG A 262 1.54 -1.26 5.49
C ARG A 262 1.72 -0.96 3.99
N TRP A 263 0.76 -1.34 3.14
CA TRP A 263 0.77 -1.01 1.71
C TRP A 263 0.26 0.40 1.43
N LEU A 264 -0.39 1.04 2.40
CA LEU A 264 -0.85 2.42 2.30
C LEU A 264 0.30 3.41 2.56
N PRO A 265 0.18 4.66 2.08
CA PRO A 265 1.11 5.71 2.45
C PRO A 265 1.23 5.80 3.98
N ARG A 266 2.44 5.96 4.47
CA ARG A 266 2.70 6.04 5.90
C ARG A 266 1.98 7.21 6.57
N GLN A 267 1.86 8.33 5.85
CA GLN A 267 1.03 9.47 6.21
C GLN A 267 -0.12 9.55 5.20
N ILE A 268 -1.26 8.99 5.59
CA ILE A 268 -2.46 9.06 4.76
C ILE A 268 -2.98 10.50 4.74
N PRO A 269 -3.31 11.08 3.57
CA PRO A 269 -3.88 12.43 3.49
C PRO A 269 -5.11 12.59 4.38
N HIS A 270 -5.19 13.70 5.14
CA HIS A 270 -6.29 13.99 6.06
C HIS A 270 -7.65 14.07 5.33
N ASP A 271 -7.65 14.65 4.13
CA ASP A 271 -8.79 14.71 3.22
C ASP A 271 -8.65 13.63 2.15
N ARG A 272 -9.59 12.70 2.10
CA ARG A 272 -9.53 11.56 1.17
C ARG A 272 -10.86 10.86 0.99
N VAL A 273 -11.01 10.12 -0.08
CA VAL A 273 -12.04 9.10 -0.25
C VAL A 273 -11.42 7.73 -0.02
N VAL A 274 -12.09 6.89 0.74
CA VAL A 274 -11.73 5.47 0.91
C VAL A 274 -12.90 4.61 0.45
N VAL A 275 -12.62 3.68 -0.46
CA VAL A 275 -13.57 2.63 -0.87
C VAL A 275 -13.04 1.31 -0.37
N ASN A 276 -13.71 0.70 0.59
CA ASN A 276 -13.38 -0.66 1.01
C ASN A 276 -14.23 -1.66 0.19
N ALA A 277 -13.58 -2.35 -0.74
CA ALA A 277 -14.25 -3.27 -1.65
C ALA A 277 -14.78 -4.53 -0.93
N ALA A 278 -14.08 -5.04 0.10
CA ALA A 278 -14.53 -6.22 0.86
C ALA A 278 -15.91 -6.05 1.49
N ILE A 279 -16.26 -4.81 1.87
CA ILE A 279 -17.55 -4.49 2.52
C ILE A 279 -18.47 -3.62 1.66
N ALA A 280 -18.03 -3.30 0.44
CA ALA A 280 -18.74 -2.45 -0.51
C ALA A 280 -19.24 -1.13 0.13
N ARG A 281 -18.29 -0.35 0.71
CA ARG A 281 -18.54 0.91 1.42
C ARG A 281 -17.58 2.00 0.95
N LEU A 282 -18.09 3.21 0.72
CA LEU A 282 -17.32 4.41 0.46
C LEU A 282 -17.44 5.36 1.65
N GLN A 283 -16.33 5.95 2.07
CA GLN A 283 -16.26 7.00 3.07
C GLN A 283 -15.48 8.20 2.54
N LEU A 284 -15.99 9.41 2.79
CA LEU A 284 -15.26 10.66 2.59
C LEU A 284 -14.75 11.14 3.94
N PHE A 285 -13.46 11.38 4.04
CA PHE A 285 -12.79 11.94 5.21
C PHE A 285 -12.45 13.41 4.98
N ARG A 286 -12.62 14.22 6.03
CA ARG A 286 -12.12 15.59 6.15
C ARG A 286 -11.46 15.71 7.52
N ASP A 287 -10.23 16.21 7.58
CA ASP A 287 -9.44 16.28 8.80
C ASP A 287 -9.45 14.94 9.59
N ASP A 288 -9.25 13.83 8.88
CA ASP A 288 -9.29 12.44 9.39
C ASP A 288 -10.64 11.99 9.98
N ARG A 289 -11.71 12.77 9.82
CA ARG A 289 -13.04 12.40 10.29
C ARG A 289 -13.92 11.96 9.12
N PRO A 290 -14.62 10.82 9.23
CA PRO A 290 -15.57 10.42 8.21
C PRO A 290 -16.79 11.35 8.25
N VAL A 291 -16.91 12.22 7.24
CA VAL A 291 -18.02 13.20 7.12
C VAL A 291 -19.17 12.68 6.26
N PHE A 292 -18.91 11.63 5.46
CA PHE A 292 -19.92 10.98 4.63
C PHE A 292 -19.61 9.52 4.45
N THR A 293 -20.65 8.70 4.54
CA THR A 293 -20.55 7.24 4.31
C THR A 293 -21.71 6.81 3.42
N THR A 294 -21.42 5.97 2.41
CA THR A 294 -22.45 5.45 1.53
C THR A 294 -22.12 4.03 1.07
N ARG A 295 -23.16 3.26 0.71
CA ARG A 295 -22.99 1.96 0.08
C ARG A 295 -22.47 2.12 -1.34
N VAL A 296 -21.70 1.12 -1.78
CA VAL A 296 -21.27 1.00 -3.17
C VAL A 296 -21.59 -0.39 -3.70
N VAL A 297 -21.53 -0.54 -5.02
CA VAL A 297 -21.47 -1.84 -5.70
C VAL A 297 -20.11 -1.94 -6.36
N VAL A 298 -19.41 -3.02 -6.09
CA VAL A 298 -18.05 -3.31 -6.56
C VAL A 298 -18.04 -4.49 -7.52
N GLY A 299 -16.88 -4.86 -8.03
CA GLY A 299 -16.71 -5.94 -9.00
C GLY A 299 -17.21 -7.29 -8.53
N GLU A 300 -17.64 -8.14 -9.47
CA GLU A 300 -17.90 -9.57 -9.25
C GLU A 300 -16.59 -10.29 -8.89
N THR A 301 -16.68 -11.50 -8.40
CA THR A 301 -15.51 -12.31 -7.98
C THR A 301 -14.55 -12.65 -9.13
N ASP A 302 -15.05 -12.72 -10.37
CA ASP A 302 -14.26 -12.92 -11.59
C ASP A 302 -13.86 -11.62 -12.31
N LYS A 303 -14.32 -10.46 -11.81
CA LYS A 303 -14.03 -9.12 -12.30
C LYS A 303 -13.86 -8.16 -11.11
N GLN A 304 -12.92 -8.49 -10.25
CA GLN A 304 -12.72 -7.83 -8.98
C GLN A 304 -12.43 -6.34 -9.16
N THR A 305 -12.81 -5.54 -8.17
CA THR A 305 -12.33 -4.16 -8.05
C THR A 305 -10.89 -4.20 -7.52
N PRO A 306 -9.92 -3.64 -8.25
CA PRO A 306 -8.51 -3.63 -7.84
C PRO A 306 -8.27 -2.76 -6.61
N GLU A 307 -7.16 -3.03 -5.90
CA GLU A 307 -6.65 -2.19 -4.83
C GLU A 307 -5.61 -1.22 -5.39
N PHE A 308 -5.86 0.07 -5.32
CA PHE A 308 -4.94 1.10 -5.81
C PHE A 308 -5.23 2.46 -5.18
N GLN A 309 -4.29 3.37 -5.34
CA GLN A 309 -4.48 4.77 -5.03
C GLN A 309 -4.60 5.61 -6.32
N SER A 310 -5.42 6.62 -6.26
CA SER A 310 -5.64 7.57 -7.35
C SER A 310 -6.05 8.93 -6.82
N THR A 311 -6.51 9.81 -7.70
CA THR A 311 -6.97 11.14 -7.38
C THR A 311 -8.22 11.48 -8.19
N ILE A 312 -9.27 12.00 -7.53
CA ILE A 312 -10.41 12.60 -8.23
C ILE A 312 -10.08 14.05 -8.54
N ASN A 313 -10.06 14.38 -9.84
CA ASN A 313 -9.81 15.74 -10.31
C ASN A 313 -11.08 16.44 -10.76
N ASP A 314 -12.01 15.68 -11.33
CA ASP A 314 -13.21 16.19 -12.00
C ASP A 314 -14.41 15.30 -11.74
N ILE A 315 -15.61 15.91 -11.88
CA ILE A 315 -16.89 15.20 -11.95
C ILE A 315 -17.54 15.50 -13.30
N LEU A 316 -17.92 14.45 -14.01
CA LEU A 316 -18.75 14.58 -15.21
C LEU A 316 -20.23 14.47 -14.84
N LEU A 317 -20.99 15.48 -15.21
CA LEU A 317 -22.46 15.46 -15.20
C LEU A 317 -22.94 14.94 -16.57
N ASN A 318 -23.93 14.06 -16.57
CA ASN A 318 -24.44 13.37 -17.75
C ASN A 318 -23.31 12.73 -18.61
N PRO A 319 -22.53 11.80 -18.05
CA PRO A 319 -21.45 11.14 -18.77
C PRO A 319 -21.98 10.21 -19.85
N PRO A 320 -21.45 10.23 -21.10
CA PRO A 320 -21.60 9.12 -22.01
C PRO A 320 -20.75 7.95 -21.53
N TRP A 321 -21.16 6.72 -21.77
CA TRP A 321 -20.38 5.55 -21.42
C TRP A 321 -19.62 5.03 -22.66
N ASN A 322 -18.32 5.20 -22.66
CA ASN A 322 -17.45 4.52 -23.61
C ASN A 322 -17.31 3.06 -23.15
N ILE A 323 -17.92 2.15 -23.89
CA ILE A 323 -17.99 0.74 -23.49
C ILE A 323 -16.62 0.11 -23.67
N PRO A 324 -16.00 -0.45 -22.62
CA PRO A 324 -14.73 -1.17 -22.73
C PRO A 324 -14.81 -2.29 -23.76
N ARG A 325 -13.71 -2.50 -24.48
CA ARG A 325 -13.64 -3.50 -25.56
C ARG A 325 -14.01 -4.91 -25.06
N SER A 326 -13.61 -5.27 -23.86
CA SER A 326 -13.94 -6.55 -23.24
C SER A 326 -15.45 -6.75 -23.06
N ILE A 327 -16.16 -5.73 -22.57
CA ILE A 327 -17.63 -5.75 -22.41
C ILE A 327 -18.31 -5.73 -23.79
N ALA A 328 -17.83 -4.90 -24.70
CA ALA A 328 -18.37 -4.84 -26.05
C ALA A 328 -18.34 -6.22 -26.73
N GLN A 329 -17.19 -6.90 -26.68
CA GLN A 329 -16.99 -8.20 -27.30
C GLN A 329 -17.78 -9.33 -26.61
N LYS A 330 -17.79 -9.38 -25.28
CA LYS A 330 -18.39 -10.48 -24.53
C LYS A 330 -19.90 -10.34 -24.36
N GLU A 331 -20.41 -9.11 -24.30
CA GLU A 331 -21.80 -8.87 -23.89
C GLU A 331 -22.67 -8.14 -24.92
N ILE A 332 -22.10 -7.18 -25.68
CA ILE A 332 -22.87 -6.32 -26.59
C ILE A 332 -22.93 -6.91 -27.99
N LEU A 333 -21.79 -7.28 -28.58
CA LEU A 333 -21.75 -7.81 -29.94
C LEU A 333 -22.55 -9.12 -30.13
N PRO A 334 -22.54 -10.09 -29.19
CA PRO A 334 -23.40 -11.26 -29.30
C PRO A 334 -24.89 -10.91 -29.32
N LYS A 335 -25.31 -9.92 -28.50
CA LYS A 335 -26.69 -9.43 -28.47
C LYS A 335 -27.06 -8.69 -29.77
N LEU A 336 -26.15 -7.92 -30.33
CA LEU A 336 -26.34 -7.23 -31.62
C LEU A 336 -26.50 -8.24 -32.76
N VAL A 337 -25.78 -9.37 -32.72
CA VAL A 337 -25.95 -10.43 -33.72
C VAL A 337 -27.33 -11.08 -33.60
N ALA A 338 -27.84 -11.25 -32.38
CA ALA A 338 -29.17 -11.84 -32.14
C ALA A 338 -30.32 -10.82 -32.43
N ASP A 339 -30.10 -9.55 -32.15
CA ASP A 339 -31.03 -8.44 -32.38
C ASP A 339 -30.32 -7.25 -33.03
N PRO A 340 -30.47 -7.03 -34.34
CA PRO A 340 -29.85 -5.87 -35.03
C PRO A 340 -30.29 -4.50 -34.49
N GLY A 341 -31.44 -4.42 -33.80
CA GLY A 341 -31.96 -3.22 -33.14
C GLY A 341 -31.35 -2.94 -31.76
N TYR A 342 -30.54 -3.87 -31.23
CA TYR A 342 -30.07 -3.83 -29.85
C TYR A 342 -29.37 -2.51 -29.47
N LEU A 343 -28.48 -2.01 -30.32
CA LEU A 343 -27.77 -0.76 -30.04
C LEU A 343 -28.74 0.43 -29.95
N ALA A 344 -29.66 0.56 -30.90
CA ALA A 344 -30.62 1.66 -30.92
C ALA A 344 -31.56 1.63 -29.72
N SER A 345 -32.11 0.47 -29.38
CA SER A 345 -33.01 0.29 -28.23
C SER A 345 -32.35 0.57 -26.88
N HIS A 346 -31.00 0.46 -26.82
CA HIS A 346 -30.20 0.74 -25.62
C HIS A 346 -29.45 2.07 -25.68
N HIS A 347 -29.80 2.96 -26.60
CA HIS A 347 -29.15 4.27 -26.82
C HIS A 347 -27.63 4.15 -27.03
N MET A 348 -27.20 3.12 -27.76
CA MET A 348 -25.82 2.86 -28.09
C MET A 348 -25.55 3.12 -29.57
N ARG A 349 -24.32 3.48 -29.90
CA ARG A 349 -23.89 3.70 -31.29
C ARG A 349 -22.44 3.33 -31.47
N PHE A 350 -22.05 2.97 -32.69
CA PHE A 350 -20.67 2.91 -33.07
C PHE A 350 -20.09 4.31 -33.23
N ARG A 351 -18.89 4.51 -32.74
CA ARG A 351 -18.07 5.69 -33.04
C ARG A 351 -17.29 5.46 -34.35
N SER A 352 -16.69 6.52 -34.88
CA SER A 352 -15.88 6.46 -36.12
C SER A 352 -14.69 5.49 -36.05
N ASN A 353 -14.18 5.24 -34.82
CA ASN A 353 -13.08 4.30 -34.56
C ASN A 353 -13.57 2.85 -34.30
N GLY A 354 -14.85 2.55 -34.50
CA GLY A 354 -15.45 1.23 -34.29
C GLY A 354 -15.78 0.90 -32.81
N ALA A 355 -15.45 1.75 -31.84
CA ALA A 355 -15.84 1.57 -30.44
C ALA A 355 -17.34 1.81 -30.27
N ILE A 356 -17.95 1.14 -29.28
CA ILE A 356 -19.35 1.35 -28.91
C ILE A 356 -19.44 2.38 -27.77
N GLN A 357 -20.35 3.33 -27.90
CA GLN A 357 -20.64 4.32 -26.89
C GLN A 357 -22.14 4.33 -26.59
N GLN A 358 -22.49 4.32 -25.30
CA GLN A 358 -23.83 4.60 -24.84
C GLN A 358 -23.97 6.11 -24.61
N GLU A 359 -25.06 6.69 -25.06
CA GLU A 359 -25.35 8.13 -24.92
C GLU A 359 -25.63 8.49 -23.45
N ALA A 360 -25.38 9.75 -23.11
CA ALA A 360 -25.73 10.29 -21.81
C ALA A 360 -27.26 10.29 -21.62
N GLY A 361 -27.72 9.86 -20.45
CA GLY A 361 -29.14 9.83 -20.18
C GLY A 361 -29.49 9.16 -18.85
N ALA A 362 -30.79 9.16 -18.49
CA ALA A 362 -31.26 8.47 -17.30
C ALA A 362 -31.10 6.95 -17.38
N TYR A 363 -30.98 6.42 -18.59
CA TYR A 363 -30.80 5.03 -18.94
C TYR A 363 -29.32 4.61 -19.01
N SER A 364 -28.40 5.58 -18.99
CA SER A 364 -26.97 5.30 -19.09
C SER A 364 -26.51 4.41 -17.94
N ALA A 365 -25.71 3.38 -18.23
CA ALA A 365 -25.12 2.52 -17.21
C ALA A 365 -24.32 3.28 -16.17
N LEU A 366 -23.73 4.44 -16.56
CA LEU A 366 -23.02 5.35 -15.65
C LEU A 366 -23.95 6.29 -14.85
N GLY A 367 -25.24 6.22 -15.07
CA GLY A 367 -26.19 7.15 -14.46
C GLY A 367 -25.93 8.61 -14.86
N ARG A 368 -26.03 9.53 -13.91
CA ARG A 368 -25.92 10.97 -14.12
C ARG A 368 -24.59 11.59 -13.73
N LEU A 369 -23.75 10.85 -13.02
CA LEU A 369 -22.51 11.36 -12.43
C LEU A 369 -21.38 10.33 -12.60
N LYS A 370 -20.22 10.80 -13.01
CA LYS A 370 -18.98 10.04 -13.01
C LYS A 370 -17.89 10.89 -12.35
N PHE A 371 -17.15 10.31 -11.41
CA PHE A 371 -16.01 10.91 -10.77
C PHE A 371 -14.77 10.39 -11.50
N GLU A 372 -14.08 11.30 -12.18
CA GLU A 372 -12.91 10.94 -13.00
C GLU A 372 -11.71 10.71 -12.09
N MET A 373 -11.11 9.55 -12.25
CA MET A 373 -9.87 9.14 -11.60
C MET A 373 -8.83 8.82 -12.68
N ASP A 374 -7.58 9.06 -12.36
CA ASP A 374 -6.45 8.74 -13.24
C ASP A 374 -5.76 7.47 -12.73
N ASP A 375 -6.04 6.34 -13.38
CA ASP A 375 -5.53 5.03 -12.99
C ASP A 375 -5.28 4.11 -14.19
N ARG A 376 -4.49 3.04 -13.97
CA ARG A 376 -4.15 2.06 -15.02
C ARG A 376 -5.23 0.99 -15.27
N TYR A 377 -6.29 0.97 -14.45
CA TYR A 377 -7.32 -0.07 -14.49
C TYR A 377 -8.60 0.36 -15.20
N ASP A 378 -8.69 1.61 -15.64
CA ASP A 378 -9.92 2.21 -16.17
C ASP A 378 -11.11 2.10 -15.17
N VAL A 379 -10.82 2.15 -13.87
CA VAL A 379 -11.81 2.12 -12.78
C VAL A 379 -12.19 3.54 -12.39
N TYR A 380 -13.48 3.76 -12.17
CA TYR A 380 -14.01 5.05 -11.73
C TYR A 380 -15.20 4.86 -10.78
N LEU A 381 -15.49 5.90 -10.01
CA LEU A 381 -16.71 5.99 -9.22
C LEU A 381 -17.82 6.59 -10.09
N HIS A 382 -19.03 6.00 -10.06
CA HIS A 382 -20.12 6.51 -10.88
C HIS A 382 -21.51 6.23 -10.31
N ASP A 383 -22.50 6.93 -10.81
CA ASP A 383 -23.90 6.71 -10.57
C ASP A 383 -24.41 5.44 -11.32
N THR A 384 -25.65 5.06 -11.08
CA THR A 384 -26.33 3.97 -11.80
C THR A 384 -27.83 4.19 -11.80
N PRO A 385 -28.57 3.86 -12.89
CA PRO A 385 -30.01 3.85 -12.89
C PRO A 385 -30.62 2.73 -12.03
N THR A 386 -29.86 1.65 -11.81
CA THR A 386 -30.33 0.44 -11.10
C THR A 386 -30.10 0.58 -9.60
N LYS A 387 -30.89 1.42 -8.94
CA LYS A 387 -30.76 1.73 -7.51
C LYS A 387 -31.05 0.53 -6.59
N SER A 388 -31.80 -0.47 -7.07
CA SER A 388 -32.12 -1.67 -6.31
C SER A 388 -30.90 -2.51 -5.93
N LEU A 389 -29.78 -2.40 -6.67
CA LEU A 389 -28.55 -3.11 -6.39
C LEU A 389 -27.97 -2.80 -5.00
N PHE A 390 -28.19 -1.57 -4.50
CA PHE A 390 -27.71 -1.17 -3.18
C PHE A 390 -28.47 -1.82 -2.02
N GLN A 391 -29.62 -2.41 -2.28
CA GLN A 391 -30.42 -3.14 -1.28
C GLN A 391 -29.94 -4.58 -1.08
N SER A 392 -29.12 -5.08 -1.99
CA SER A 392 -28.56 -6.42 -1.87
C SER A 392 -27.59 -6.53 -0.70
N ALA A 393 -27.63 -7.66 0.01
CA ALA A 393 -26.65 -7.98 1.04
C ALA A 393 -25.24 -8.19 0.44
N ALA A 394 -25.16 -8.87 -0.69
CA ALA A 394 -23.95 -8.99 -1.50
C ALA A 394 -23.97 -7.91 -2.60
N ARG A 395 -22.99 -7.03 -2.63
CA ARG A 395 -22.91 -5.93 -3.59
C ARG A 395 -21.71 -6.06 -4.54
N MET A 396 -21.24 -7.28 -4.78
CA MET A 396 -20.22 -7.62 -5.77
C MET A 396 -20.93 -7.94 -7.09
N MET A 397 -21.27 -6.89 -7.87
CA MET A 397 -22.15 -7.02 -9.06
C MET A 397 -21.74 -6.08 -10.21
N SER A 398 -20.51 -5.57 -10.23
CA SER A 398 -20.00 -4.72 -11.31
C SER A 398 -18.90 -5.43 -12.09
N HIS A 399 -18.41 -4.79 -13.14
CA HIS A 399 -17.27 -5.25 -13.93
C HIS A 399 -15.94 -4.63 -13.45
N GLY A 400 -15.84 -4.28 -12.15
CA GLY A 400 -14.68 -3.67 -11.54
C GLY A 400 -14.90 -2.21 -11.10
N CYS A 401 -15.66 -1.41 -11.87
CA CYS A 401 -15.99 -0.03 -11.49
C CYS A 401 -16.88 0.04 -10.25
N VAL A 402 -16.84 1.16 -9.54
CA VAL A 402 -17.54 1.37 -8.27
C VAL A 402 -18.80 2.20 -8.47
N ARG A 403 -19.98 1.58 -8.31
CA ARG A 403 -21.26 2.29 -8.35
C ARG A 403 -21.57 2.88 -6.98
N VAL A 404 -21.90 4.16 -6.94
CA VAL A 404 -22.15 4.92 -5.69
C VAL A 404 -23.66 5.08 -5.46
N GLU A 405 -24.16 4.78 -4.27
CA GLU A 405 -25.59 4.89 -3.95
C GLU A 405 -26.06 6.35 -3.92
N ASN A 406 -25.30 7.24 -3.25
CA ASN A 406 -25.64 8.66 -3.09
C ASN A 406 -24.63 9.57 -3.80
N PRO A 407 -24.48 9.48 -5.15
CA PRO A 407 -23.43 10.19 -5.88
C PRO A 407 -23.66 11.70 -5.91
N ARG A 408 -24.92 12.17 -5.85
CA ARG A 408 -25.23 13.62 -5.79
C ARG A 408 -24.71 14.26 -4.52
N THR A 409 -24.96 13.62 -3.37
CA THR A 409 -24.46 14.11 -2.08
C THR A 409 -22.93 14.13 -2.08
N LEU A 410 -22.29 13.08 -2.61
CA LEU A 410 -20.83 13.06 -2.76
C LEU A 410 -20.36 14.22 -3.64
N ALA A 411 -21.00 14.46 -4.79
CA ALA A 411 -20.65 15.59 -5.69
C ALA A 411 -20.79 16.96 -5.02
N VAL A 412 -21.87 17.18 -4.26
CA VAL A 412 -22.08 18.40 -3.45
C VAL A 412 -20.90 18.63 -2.51
N MET A 413 -20.48 17.61 -1.78
CA MET A 413 -19.40 17.72 -0.80
C MET A 413 -18.02 17.91 -1.45
N LEU A 414 -17.79 17.29 -2.61
CA LEU A 414 -16.52 17.41 -3.32
C LEU A 414 -16.37 18.74 -4.05
N LEU A 415 -17.45 19.25 -4.64
CA LEU A 415 -17.46 20.51 -5.38
C LEU A 415 -17.66 21.74 -4.48
N GLY A 416 -18.15 21.55 -3.24
CA GLY A 416 -18.55 22.65 -2.38
C GLY A 416 -19.73 23.46 -2.96
N GLN A 417 -20.55 22.83 -3.80
CA GLN A 417 -21.68 23.45 -4.47
C GLN A 417 -23.03 22.97 -3.87
N PRO A 418 -24.07 23.79 -3.87
CA PRO A 418 -25.38 23.36 -3.39
C PRO A 418 -26.01 22.30 -4.32
N MET A 419 -26.91 21.48 -3.78
CA MET A 419 -27.57 20.38 -4.51
C MET A 419 -28.29 20.89 -5.77
N GLU A 420 -28.90 22.08 -5.69
CA GLU A 420 -29.62 22.74 -6.80
C GLU A 420 -28.69 23.01 -7.99
N ALA A 421 -27.41 23.32 -7.75
CA ALA A 421 -26.43 23.54 -8.83
C ALA A 421 -26.09 22.23 -9.56
N ILE A 422 -25.99 21.15 -8.80
CA ILE A 422 -25.78 19.80 -9.35
C ILE A 422 -27.00 19.36 -10.15
N ASP A 423 -28.21 19.51 -9.58
CA ASP A 423 -29.48 19.14 -10.23
C ASP A 423 -29.72 19.94 -11.51
N LYS A 424 -29.43 21.24 -11.49
CA LYS A 424 -29.50 22.11 -12.68
C LYS A 424 -28.54 21.62 -13.78
N GLY A 425 -27.32 21.26 -13.41
CA GLY A 425 -26.35 20.71 -14.35
C GLY A 425 -26.80 19.36 -14.93
N ILE A 426 -27.38 18.49 -14.14
CA ILE A 426 -27.99 17.24 -14.60
C ILE A 426 -29.18 17.48 -15.52
N ALA A 427 -30.07 18.39 -15.14
CA ALA A 427 -31.27 18.72 -15.93
C ALA A 427 -30.95 19.35 -17.29
N ALA A 428 -29.80 20.00 -17.45
CA ALA A 428 -29.31 20.51 -18.72
C ALA A 428 -29.14 19.44 -19.81
N GLY A 429 -29.02 18.16 -19.44
CA GLY A 429 -29.04 17.00 -20.35
C GLY A 429 -27.75 16.76 -21.13
N HIS A 430 -26.90 17.76 -21.31
CA HIS A 430 -25.59 17.62 -21.98
C HIS A 430 -24.48 17.27 -21.00
N THR A 431 -23.44 16.61 -21.50
CA THR A 431 -22.25 16.30 -20.72
C THR A 431 -21.53 17.59 -20.32
N SER A 432 -21.25 17.76 -19.06
CA SER A 432 -20.44 18.88 -18.56
C SER A 432 -19.47 18.42 -17.48
N ARG A 433 -18.25 18.96 -17.54
CA ARG A 433 -17.17 18.70 -16.58
C ARG A 433 -17.17 19.77 -15.50
N ARG A 434 -16.96 19.35 -14.28
CA ARG A 434 -16.79 20.20 -13.10
C ARG A 434 -15.48 19.82 -12.41
N ALA A 435 -14.47 20.68 -12.50
CA ALA A 435 -13.22 20.49 -11.77
C ALA A 435 -13.45 20.64 -10.26
N LEU A 436 -12.80 19.81 -9.46
CA LEU A 436 -12.77 19.96 -8.02
C LEU A 436 -11.95 21.23 -7.65
N PRO A 437 -12.25 21.86 -6.50
CA PRO A 437 -11.43 22.98 -5.99
C PRO A 437 -9.97 22.60 -5.76
N ALA A 438 -9.73 21.35 -5.36
CA ALA A 438 -8.42 20.73 -5.25
C ALA A 438 -8.55 19.23 -5.59
N PRO A 439 -7.49 18.61 -6.18
CA PRO A 439 -7.44 17.18 -6.37
C PRO A 439 -7.63 16.43 -5.04
N LEU A 440 -8.46 15.38 -5.03
CA LEU A 440 -8.76 14.63 -3.82
C LEU A 440 -8.23 13.20 -3.92
N PRO A 441 -7.32 12.79 -3.02
CA PRO A 441 -6.83 11.41 -2.98
C PRO A 441 -7.96 10.39 -2.77
N VAL A 442 -7.85 9.28 -3.48
CA VAL A 442 -8.77 8.13 -3.38
C VAL A 442 -7.93 6.87 -3.14
N PHE A 443 -8.37 6.09 -2.17
CA PHE A 443 -7.82 4.77 -1.89
C PHE A 443 -8.92 3.74 -2.10
N ILE A 444 -8.71 2.81 -3.01
CA ILE A 444 -9.53 1.60 -3.11
C ILE A 444 -8.75 0.50 -2.40
N VAL A 445 -9.33 0.02 -1.30
CA VAL A 445 -8.71 -0.94 -0.39
C VAL A 445 -9.59 -2.20 -0.27
N TYR A 446 -9.00 -3.28 0.21
CA TYR A 446 -9.72 -4.51 0.51
C TYR A 446 -9.43 -4.95 1.94
N GLN A 447 -10.25 -4.50 2.88
CA GLN A 447 -10.07 -4.76 4.31
C GLN A 447 -11.18 -5.64 4.85
N THR A 448 -10.85 -6.86 5.24
CA THR A 448 -11.76 -7.84 5.86
C THR A 448 -11.87 -7.66 7.37
N ALA A 449 -10.89 -7.00 7.99
CA ALA A 449 -10.97 -6.41 9.33
C ALA A 449 -10.69 -4.90 9.22
N TYR A 450 -11.47 -4.06 9.88
CA TYR A 450 -11.36 -2.60 9.84
C TYR A 450 -11.88 -1.97 11.13
N VAL A 451 -11.49 -0.73 11.39
CA VAL A 451 -11.88 0.02 12.59
C VAL A 451 -13.03 0.98 12.26
N GLU A 452 -14.10 0.90 13.03
CA GLU A 452 -15.21 1.87 12.94
C GLU A 452 -14.84 3.18 13.68
N PRO A 453 -15.55 4.29 13.40
CA PRO A 453 -15.30 5.59 14.06
C PRO A 453 -15.37 5.58 15.58
N ASP A 454 -16.08 4.61 16.17
CA ASP A 454 -16.17 4.41 17.63
C ASP A 454 -14.97 3.62 18.21
N GLY A 455 -14.00 3.24 17.35
CA GLY A 455 -12.83 2.45 17.74
C GLY A 455 -13.08 0.94 17.78
N SER A 456 -14.30 0.46 17.50
CA SER A 456 -14.59 -0.98 17.44
C SER A 456 -14.04 -1.62 16.19
N ILE A 457 -13.48 -2.84 16.31
CA ILE A 457 -13.00 -3.61 15.17
C ILE A 457 -14.14 -4.49 14.65
N GLN A 458 -14.37 -4.39 13.35
CA GLN A 458 -15.33 -5.20 12.63
C GLN A 458 -14.61 -6.24 11.78
N PHE A 459 -15.16 -7.46 11.77
CA PHE A 459 -14.70 -8.56 10.94
C PHE A 459 -15.77 -8.91 9.90
N ARG A 460 -15.38 -9.12 8.66
CA ARG A 460 -16.27 -9.46 7.54
C ARG A 460 -15.73 -10.64 6.76
N GLY A 461 -16.56 -11.19 5.89
CA GLY A 461 -16.12 -12.23 4.96
C GLY A 461 -15.06 -11.72 3.98
N ASP A 462 -14.39 -12.66 3.36
CA ASP A 462 -13.39 -12.44 2.31
C ASP A 462 -13.98 -12.86 0.94
N PRO A 463 -14.83 -12.02 0.30
CA PRO A 463 -15.55 -12.40 -0.90
C PRO A 463 -14.67 -12.57 -2.14
N TYR A 464 -13.45 -12.01 -2.15
CA TYR A 464 -12.49 -12.17 -3.25
C TYR A 464 -11.40 -13.20 -2.95
N GLU A 465 -11.45 -13.83 -1.77
CA GLU A 465 -10.51 -14.87 -1.33
C GLU A 465 -9.04 -14.42 -1.29
N ARG A 466 -8.79 -13.13 -0.98
CA ARG A 466 -7.45 -12.52 -0.97
C ARG A 466 -6.68 -12.72 0.34
N ASP A 467 -7.38 -13.02 1.44
CA ASP A 467 -6.73 -13.18 2.76
C ASP A 467 -5.81 -14.41 2.81
N GLU A 468 -6.19 -15.48 2.10
CA GLU A 468 -5.44 -16.75 2.11
C GLU A 468 -4.03 -16.62 1.54
N GLU A 469 -3.86 -15.84 0.48
CA GLU A 469 -2.57 -15.67 -0.19
C GLU A 469 -1.59 -14.93 0.71
N ILE A 470 -2.03 -13.80 1.29
CA ILE A 470 -1.23 -13.02 2.24
C ILE A 470 -0.89 -13.89 3.46
N TRP A 471 -1.87 -14.59 4.02
CA TRP A 471 -1.64 -15.46 5.16
C TRP A 471 -0.63 -16.56 4.86
N ARG A 472 -0.74 -17.20 3.72
CA ARG A 472 0.18 -18.26 3.28
C ARG A 472 1.59 -17.74 3.10
N TYR A 473 1.74 -16.52 2.61
CA TYR A 473 3.05 -15.86 2.51
C TYR A 473 3.65 -15.62 3.90
N LEU A 474 2.91 -14.99 4.80
CA LEU A 474 3.39 -14.63 6.14
C LEU A 474 3.70 -15.85 7.02
N THR A 475 3.15 -17.03 6.70
CA THR A 475 3.34 -18.27 7.48
C THR A 475 4.16 -19.34 6.77
N ARG A 476 4.62 -19.12 5.52
CA ARG A 476 5.31 -20.15 4.71
C ARG A 476 6.64 -20.64 5.29
N VAL A 477 7.28 -19.85 6.14
CA VAL A 477 8.53 -20.24 6.81
C VAL A 477 8.31 -21.39 7.82
N GLN A 478 7.07 -21.61 8.24
CA GLN A 478 6.71 -22.71 9.14
C GLN A 478 6.50 -24.05 8.42
N GLN A 479 6.46 -24.05 7.09
CA GLN A 479 6.33 -25.28 6.32
C GLN A 479 7.72 -25.86 6.02
N PRO A 480 8.01 -27.12 6.43
CA PRO A 480 9.25 -27.75 6.04
C PRO A 480 9.33 -27.82 4.49
N PRO A 481 10.52 -27.70 3.90
CA PRO A 481 10.64 -27.79 2.45
C PRO A 481 10.01 -29.09 1.98
N VAL A 482 9.03 -28.99 1.07
CA VAL A 482 8.44 -30.15 0.40
C VAL A 482 9.60 -30.87 -0.27
N ALA A 483 9.89 -32.09 0.19
CA ALA A 483 10.89 -32.93 -0.45
C ALA A 483 10.52 -33.04 -1.92
N GLN A 484 11.33 -32.47 -2.80
CA GLN A 484 11.17 -32.69 -4.24
C GLN A 484 11.37 -34.19 -4.46
N ASP A 485 10.28 -34.89 -4.81
CA ASP A 485 10.34 -36.28 -5.26
C ASP A 485 11.37 -36.37 -6.39
N SER A 486 12.48 -36.98 -6.08
CA SER A 486 13.49 -37.35 -7.09
C SER A 486 12.77 -38.19 -8.14
N PRO A 487 12.90 -37.91 -9.44
CA PRO A 487 12.30 -38.75 -10.45
C PRO A 487 12.87 -40.16 -10.32
N SER A 488 12.00 -41.09 -9.92
CA SER A 488 12.27 -42.50 -9.84
C SER A 488 12.84 -42.98 -11.17
N GLY A 489 14.14 -43.31 -11.18
CA GLY A 489 14.80 -43.86 -12.34
C GLY A 489 14.09 -45.11 -12.80
N GLN A 490 13.49 -45.06 -13.98
CA GLN A 490 13.10 -46.23 -14.72
C GLN A 490 14.36 -47.03 -15.09
N ARG A 491 14.64 -48.09 -14.34
CA ARG A 491 15.50 -49.16 -14.83
C ARG A 491 14.68 -49.95 -15.83
N LYS A 492 15.06 -49.86 -17.11
CA LYS A 492 14.72 -50.84 -18.12
C LYS A 492 15.52 -52.11 -17.83
N GLY A 493 14.86 -53.21 -17.56
CA GLY A 493 15.28 -54.58 -17.74
C GLY A 493 14.66 -55.15 -18.98
#